data_2b6513fbdfbb7ec3b0d0aa179abddfd2
#
_entry.id   2b6513fbdfbb7ec3b0d0aa179abddfd2
#
_cell.length_a   1.000
_cell.length_b   1.000
_cell.length_c   1.000
_cell.angle_alpha   90.00
_cell.angle_beta   90.00
_cell.angle_gamma   90.00
#
_symmetry.space_group_name_H-M   'P 1'
#
loop_
_entity.id
_entity.type
_entity.pdbx_description
1 polymer ?
#
loop_
_entity_poly.entity_id
_entity_poly.type
_entity_poly.pdbx_seq_one_letter_code
_entity_poly.pdbx_strand_id
1 'polypeptide(L)'
;MHRLVPALCLAIAASTALADTPTFTLVAENGRFIPSVIEVPADTRFRLEITNRNAGPEEFESTELRKETVLAPGVTRKIMFAPLKAGRYPFFGEFHPDTAKGEIVAK
;
A
#
# COMPACT_ATOMS: atom_id res chain seq x y z
N MET A 1 31.81 14.11 -54.74
CA MET A 1 31.29 14.85 -53.58
C MET A 1 30.52 13.88 -52.72
N HIS A 2 31.13 13.46 -51.62
CA HIS A 2 30.45 12.60 -50.67
C HIS A 2 29.75 13.47 -49.64
N ARG A 3 28.44 13.47 -49.67
CA ARG A 3 27.65 14.03 -48.56
C ARG A 3 27.60 13.00 -47.46
N LEU A 4 28.39 13.23 -46.41
CA LEU A 4 28.17 12.54 -45.16
C LEU A 4 26.82 13.01 -44.58
N VAL A 5 25.83 12.16 -44.72
CA VAL A 5 24.57 12.35 -43.95
C VAL A 5 24.91 11.92 -42.53
N PRO A 6 24.92 12.83 -41.54
CA PRO A 6 25.08 12.39 -40.19
C PRO A 6 23.91 11.45 -39.89
N ALA A 7 24.22 10.20 -39.60
CA ALA A 7 23.23 9.30 -39.03
C ALA A 7 22.73 9.93 -37.73
N LEU A 8 21.52 10.48 -37.78
CA LEU A 8 20.89 10.92 -36.58
C LEU A 8 20.58 9.68 -35.78
N CYS A 9 21.50 9.30 -34.89
CA CYS A 9 21.21 8.34 -33.84
C CYS A 9 20.15 9.01 -32.94
N LEU A 10 18.90 8.73 -33.25
CA LEU A 10 17.83 9.03 -32.33
C LEU A 10 18.02 8.07 -31.18
N ALA A 11 18.80 8.47 -30.20
CA ALA A 11 18.78 7.79 -28.91
C ALA A 11 17.39 8.02 -28.34
N ILE A 12 16.51 7.06 -28.59
CA ILE A 12 15.27 6.98 -27.85
C ILE A 12 15.72 6.63 -26.43
N ALA A 13 15.93 7.66 -25.62
CA ALA A 13 15.96 7.47 -24.19
C ALA A 13 14.59 6.90 -23.84
N ALA A 14 14.52 5.57 -23.71
CA ALA A 14 13.39 4.96 -23.05
C ALA A 14 13.38 5.56 -21.66
N SER A 15 12.56 6.60 -21.47
CA SER A 15 12.21 7.00 -20.13
C SER A 15 11.48 5.81 -19.54
N THR A 16 12.21 5.00 -18.75
CA THR A 16 11.54 4.10 -17.83
C THR A 16 10.77 5.00 -16.89
N ALA A 17 9.51 5.28 -17.25
CA ALA A 17 8.57 5.81 -16.31
C ALA A 17 8.56 4.78 -15.19
N LEU A 18 9.19 5.13 -14.04
CA LEU A 18 8.99 4.37 -12.82
C LEU A 18 7.48 4.37 -12.61
N ALA A 19 6.86 3.21 -12.81
CA ALA A 19 5.45 3.05 -12.48
C ALA A 19 5.28 3.50 -11.04
N ASP A 20 4.35 4.42 -10.82
CA ASP A 20 4.03 4.86 -9.48
C ASP A 20 3.71 3.64 -8.62
N THR A 21 4.20 3.64 -7.38
CA THR A 21 3.89 2.59 -6.42
C THR A 21 2.37 2.55 -6.20
N PRO A 22 1.69 1.42 -6.43
CA PRO A 22 0.26 1.33 -6.20
C PRO A 22 -0.07 1.68 -4.75
N THR A 23 -1.11 2.48 -4.55
CA THR A 23 -1.56 2.91 -3.23
C THR A 23 -2.98 2.42 -3.00
N PHE A 24 -3.21 1.82 -1.84
CA PHE A 24 -4.51 1.33 -1.41
C PHE A 24 -4.92 2.07 -0.15
N THR A 25 -6.20 2.38 -0.03
CA THR A 25 -6.73 3.16 1.07
C THR A 25 -7.49 2.29 2.06
N LEU A 26 -7.22 2.50 3.34
CA LEU A 26 -7.89 1.85 4.46
C LEU A 26 -8.37 2.92 5.42
N VAL A 27 -9.61 2.80 5.87
CA VAL A 27 -10.19 3.71 6.86
C VAL A 27 -10.56 2.93 8.11
N ALA A 28 -10.16 3.43 9.27
CA ALA A 28 -10.63 2.96 10.56
C ALA A 28 -11.78 3.86 10.99
N GLU A 29 -12.98 3.29 11.15
CA GLU A 29 -14.18 4.03 11.49
C GLU A 29 -15.15 3.13 12.26
N ASN A 30 -15.73 3.67 13.32
CA ASN A 30 -16.66 2.93 14.18
C ASN A 30 -16.09 1.58 14.69
N GLY A 31 -14.81 1.57 15.03
CA GLY A 31 -14.14 0.36 15.51
C GLY A 31 -13.95 -0.73 14.45
N ARG A 32 -14.00 -0.38 13.18
CA ARG A 32 -13.85 -1.30 12.05
C ARG A 32 -12.83 -0.77 11.05
N PHE A 33 -12.30 -1.66 10.24
CA PHE A 33 -11.52 -1.29 9.06
C PHE A 33 -12.37 -1.42 7.80
N ILE A 34 -12.31 -0.40 6.95
CA ILE A 34 -13.08 -0.30 5.70
C ILE A 34 -12.13 0.03 4.55
N PRO A 35 -12.02 -0.80 3.51
CA PRO A 35 -12.63 -2.12 3.37
C PRO A 35 -11.96 -3.15 4.28
N SER A 36 -12.64 -4.24 4.60
CA SER A 36 -12.06 -5.31 5.42
C SER A 36 -11.14 -6.23 4.63
N VAL A 37 -11.24 -6.24 3.31
CA VAL A 37 -10.38 -6.99 2.42
C VAL A 37 -9.75 -6.04 1.41
N ILE A 38 -8.42 -6.05 1.35
CA ILE A 38 -7.65 -5.23 0.41
C ILE A 38 -6.93 -6.18 -0.53
N GLU A 39 -7.31 -6.17 -1.81
CA GLU A 39 -6.61 -6.93 -2.84
C GLU A 39 -5.44 -6.13 -3.38
N VAL A 40 -4.27 -6.72 -3.39
CA VAL A 40 -3.04 -6.12 -3.92
C VAL A 40 -2.39 -7.06 -4.93
N PRO A 41 -1.64 -6.53 -5.89
CA PRO A 41 -0.88 -7.40 -6.80
C PRO A 41 0.23 -8.11 -6.05
N ALA A 42 0.33 -9.45 -6.23
CA ALA A 42 1.43 -10.22 -5.69
C ALA A 42 2.76 -9.78 -6.31
N ASP A 43 3.86 -10.02 -5.60
CA ASP A 43 5.21 -9.75 -6.04
C ASP A 43 5.43 -8.28 -6.47
N THR A 44 4.63 -7.37 -5.92
CA THR A 44 4.65 -5.95 -6.25
C THR A 44 4.69 -5.12 -4.97
N ARG A 45 5.66 -4.22 -4.89
CA ARG A 45 5.71 -3.24 -3.82
C ARG A 45 4.48 -2.35 -3.85
N PHE A 46 3.89 -2.07 -2.70
CA PHE A 46 2.71 -1.21 -2.60
C PHE A 46 2.72 -0.35 -1.35
N ARG A 47 1.84 0.63 -1.34
CA ARG A 47 1.63 1.54 -0.22
C ARG A 47 0.21 1.38 0.30
N LEU A 48 0.08 1.36 1.62
CA LEU A 48 -1.22 1.42 2.28
C LEU A 48 -1.34 2.78 2.95
N GLU A 49 -2.41 3.49 2.65
CA GLU A 49 -2.75 4.77 3.25
C GLU A 49 -3.90 4.58 4.22
N ILE A 50 -3.63 4.74 5.52
CA ILE A 50 -4.59 4.46 6.59
C ILE A 50 -5.01 5.77 7.24
N THR A 51 -6.32 6.00 7.33
CA THR A 51 -6.89 7.16 8.02
C THR A 51 -7.73 6.69 9.21
N ASN A 52 -7.47 7.25 10.38
CA ASN A 52 -8.30 6.98 11.56
C ASN A 52 -9.42 8.01 11.67
N ARG A 53 -10.64 7.56 11.50
CA ARG A 53 -11.87 8.35 11.66
C ARG A 53 -12.64 8.00 12.93
N ASN A 54 -12.04 7.23 13.81
CA ASN A 54 -12.61 6.98 15.13
C ASN A 54 -12.46 8.23 16.01
N ALA A 55 -13.29 8.34 17.05
CA ALA A 55 -13.17 9.40 18.04
C ALA A 55 -11.93 9.24 18.93
N GLY A 56 -11.43 8.02 19.08
CA GLY A 56 -10.22 7.69 19.81
C GLY A 56 -9.10 7.14 18.92
N PRO A 57 -7.97 6.76 19.51
CA PRO A 57 -6.88 6.16 18.75
C PRO A 57 -7.27 4.81 18.18
N GLU A 58 -6.63 4.42 17.10
CA GLU A 58 -6.71 3.07 16.53
C GLU A 58 -5.31 2.59 16.18
N GLU A 59 -5.17 1.28 16.13
CA GLU A 59 -3.93 0.63 15.76
C GLU A 59 -4.15 -0.24 14.53
N PHE A 60 -3.18 -0.22 13.62
CA PHE A 60 -3.10 -1.21 12.54
C PHE A 60 -1.94 -2.15 12.86
N GLU A 61 -2.22 -3.44 12.92
CA GLU A 61 -1.22 -4.46 13.20
C GLU A 61 -1.39 -5.68 12.30
N SER A 62 -0.29 -6.13 11.73
CA SER A 62 -0.20 -7.43 11.07
C SER A 62 1.02 -8.17 11.58
N THR A 63 0.78 -9.24 12.31
CA THR A 63 1.84 -10.06 12.89
C THR A 63 2.67 -10.72 11.78
N GLU A 64 2.01 -11.26 10.76
CA GLU A 64 2.69 -11.94 9.65
C GLU A 64 3.58 -10.99 8.86
N LEU A 65 3.16 -9.75 8.70
CA LEU A 65 3.90 -8.74 7.93
C LEU A 65 4.83 -7.90 8.80
N ARG A 66 4.80 -8.09 10.12
CA ARG A 66 5.59 -7.34 11.09
C ARG A 66 5.39 -5.84 10.95
N LYS A 67 4.11 -5.45 10.80
CA LYS A 67 3.70 -4.05 10.72
C LYS A 67 2.85 -3.69 11.91
N GLU A 68 3.13 -2.55 12.51
CA GLU A 68 2.38 -2.01 13.63
C GLU A 68 2.46 -0.50 13.60
N THR A 69 1.33 0.18 13.69
CA THR A 69 1.29 1.63 13.78
C THR A 69 0.05 2.07 14.54
N VAL A 70 0.22 3.04 15.44
CA VAL A 70 -0.88 3.68 16.16
C VAL A 70 -1.20 5.01 15.50
N LEU A 71 -2.48 5.24 15.26
CA LEU A 71 -2.99 6.47 14.66
C LEU A 71 -3.86 7.21 15.66
N ALA A 72 -3.51 8.46 15.96
CA ALA A 72 -4.39 9.36 16.69
C ALA A 72 -5.64 9.66 15.85
N PRO A 73 -6.74 10.14 16.47
CA PRO A 73 -7.95 10.52 15.73
C PRO A 73 -7.62 11.53 14.61
N GLY A 74 -8.15 11.28 13.41
CA GLY A 74 -7.99 12.15 12.25
C GLY A 74 -6.65 12.03 11.53
N VAL A 75 -5.73 11.21 12.01
CA VAL A 75 -4.41 11.05 11.40
C VAL A 75 -4.47 10.07 10.23
N THR A 76 -3.74 10.40 9.18
CA THR A 76 -3.47 9.52 8.03
C THR A 76 -2.00 9.13 8.05
N ARG A 77 -1.72 7.84 7.86
CA ARG A 77 -0.35 7.33 7.73
C ARG A 77 -0.22 6.50 6.46
N LYS A 78 0.94 6.63 5.85
CA LYS A 78 1.32 5.84 4.68
C LYS A 78 2.34 4.80 5.10
N ILE A 79 2.04 3.54 4.84
CA ILE A 79 2.93 2.42 5.15
C ILE A 79 3.35 1.75 3.85
N MET A 80 4.65 1.58 3.68
CA MET A 80 5.22 0.86 2.53
C MET A 80 5.33 -0.62 2.84
N PHE A 81 4.96 -1.43 1.87
CA PHE A 81 5.09 -2.89 1.95
C PHE A 81 6.02 -3.39 0.85
N ALA A 82 6.95 -4.25 1.23
CA ALA A 82 7.74 -4.99 0.26
C ALA A 82 6.83 -5.95 -0.52
N PRO A 83 7.26 -6.42 -1.72
CA PRO A 83 6.48 -7.40 -2.47
C PRO A 83 6.08 -8.60 -1.62
N LEU A 84 4.80 -8.98 -1.70
CA LEU A 84 4.26 -10.12 -0.99
C LEU A 84 4.05 -11.29 -1.94
N LYS A 85 4.33 -12.49 -1.49
CA LYS A 85 3.92 -13.70 -2.19
C LYS A 85 2.40 -13.78 -2.20
N ALA A 86 1.83 -14.41 -3.21
CA ALA A 86 0.40 -14.66 -3.26
C ALA A 86 -0.06 -15.34 -1.97
N GLY A 87 -1.11 -14.81 -1.34
CA GLY A 87 -1.61 -15.31 -0.08
C GLY A 87 -2.50 -14.32 0.64
N ARG A 88 -2.89 -14.69 1.85
CA ARG A 88 -3.75 -13.90 2.73
C ARG A 88 -2.98 -13.49 3.97
N TYR A 89 -3.04 -12.22 4.31
CA TYR A 89 -2.29 -11.62 5.40
C TYR A 89 -3.25 -10.86 6.31
N PRO A 90 -3.62 -11.43 7.46
CA PRO A 90 -4.55 -10.79 8.38
C PRO A 90 -3.96 -9.53 9.01
N PHE A 91 -4.81 -8.57 9.31
CA PHE A 91 -4.51 -7.43 10.16
C PHE A 91 -5.66 -7.15 11.13
N PHE A 92 -5.36 -6.43 12.18
CA PHE A 92 -6.34 -6.10 13.21
C PHE A 92 -5.96 -4.78 13.89
N GLY A 93 -6.90 -4.24 14.67
CA GLY A 93 -6.69 -3.08 15.53
C GLY A 93 -6.81 -3.49 16.99
N GLU A 94 -5.76 -3.28 17.77
CA GLU A 94 -5.71 -3.71 19.18
C GLU A 94 -6.73 -2.99 20.05
N PHE A 95 -7.13 -1.77 19.68
CA PHE A 95 -8.12 -1.02 20.46
C PHE A 95 -9.57 -1.49 20.23
N HIS A 96 -9.82 -2.23 19.15
CA HIS A 96 -11.11 -2.83 18.83
C HIS A 96 -10.91 -4.23 18.26
N PRO A 97 -10.32 -5.17 19.05
CA PRO A 97 -9.86 -6.44 18.50
C PRO A 97 -10.97 -7.33 17.95
N ASP A 98 -12.20 -7.16 18.41
CA ASP A 98 -13.34 -7.97 17.96
C ASP A 98 -13.95 -7.48 16.65
N THR A 99 -13.79 -6.21 16.31
CA THR A 99 -14.44 -5.59 15.16
C THR A 99 -13.46 -5.02 14.13
N ALA A 100 -12.33 -4.49 14.58
CA ALA A 100 -11.29 -3.97 13.69
C ALA A 100 -10.41 -5.11 13.18
N LYS A 101 -10.91 -5.79 12.15
CA LYS A 101 -10.24 -6.94 11.52
C LYS A 101 -10.33 -6.85 10.02
N GLY A 102 -9.32 -7.36 9.35
CA GLY A 102 -9.33 -7.47 7.91
C GLY A 102 -8.18 -8.31 7.40
N GLU A 103 -8.03 -8.34 6.09
CA GLU A 103 -6.91 -9.04 5.47
C GLU A 103 -6.46 -8.35 4.17
N ILE A 104 -5.17 -8.44 3.91
CA ILE A 104 -4.58 -8.12 2.62
C ILE A 104 -4.52 -9.43 1.84
N VAL A 105 -5.05 -9.43 0.63
CA VAL A 105 -5.02 -10.57 -0.28
C VAL A 105 -4.11 -10.21 -1.44
N ALA A 106 -2.97 -10.89 -1.55
CA ALA A 106 -2.03 -10.73 -2.66
C ALA A 106 -2.31 -11.82 -3.71
N LYS A 107 -2.55 -11.39 -4.92
CA LYS A 107 -2.83 -12.33 -6.02
C LYS A 107 -2.40 -11.81 -7.40
#